data_325d471b30b542ce008a8fbdf966f57e
#
_entry.id   325d471b30b542ce008a8fbdf966f57e
#
_cell.length_a   1.000
_cell.length_b   1.000
_cell.length_c   1.000
_cell.angle_alpha   90.00
_cell.angle_beta   90.00
_cell.angle_gamma   90.00
#
_symmetry.space_group_name_H-M   'P 1'
#
loop_
_entity.id
_entity.type
_entity.pdbx_description
1 polymer ?
#
loop_
_entity_poly.entity_id
_entity_poly.type
_entity_poly.pdbx_seq_one_letter_code
_entity_poly.pdbx_strand_id
1 'polypeptide(L)'
;MIRLFLFLLAFGLWPLSGVAQNLSALARVDSNQSAISDGWWGTTNIDLQLSQAVPYRVYTLADPRRLVIDFQEVDWSGVSQDALLDSKRISDVRFGPFRPGWSRLIADLTEPMVLDKAGLDTDITTGTAHLRITLRTTDADTYAARSGAPSDLQWALPAPADLPARAPRTADDPLIVVIDPGHG
;
A
#
# COMPACT_ATOMS: atom_id res chain seq x y z
N MET A 1 -75.11 -20.26 18.86
CA MET A 1 -74.23 -19.34 19.60
C MET A 1 -72.79 -19.78 19.30
N ILE A 2 -72.18 -19.17 18.29
CA ILE A 2 -70.86 -19.50 17.80
C ILE A 2 -69.91 -18.42 18.37
N ARG A 3 -68.93 -18.80 19.24
CA ARG A 3 -67.89 -17.93 19.76
C ARG A 3 -66.69 -18.02 18.81
N LEU A 4 -66.48 -16.94 18.08
CA LEU A 4 -65.33 -16.71 17.19
C LEU A 4 -64.12 -16.32 18.05
N PHE A 5 -63.10 -17.18 18.10
CA PHE A 5 -61.80 -16.87 18.72
C PHE A 5 -60.90 -16.23 17.67
N LEU A 6 -60.67 -14.94 17.81
CA LEU A 6 -59.67 -14.20 17.03
C LEU A 6 -58.28 -14.38 17.67
N PHE A 7 -57.43 -15.18 17.03
CA PHE A 7 -56.00 -15.27 17.39
C PHE A 7 -55.26 -14.17 16.67
N LEU A 8 -54.85 -13.13 17.42
CA LEU A 8 -53.99 -12.06 16.97
C LEU A 8 -52.52 -12.57 16.98
N LEU A 9 -51.98 -12.90 15.78
CA LEU A 9 -50.61 -13.26 15.60
C LEU A 9 -49.77 -11.94 15.60
N ALA A 10 -49.18 -11.58 16.75
CA ALA A 10 -48.20 -10.50 16.83
C ALA A 10 -46.87 -11.01 16.27
N PHE A 11 -46.62 -10.73 14.98
CA PHE A 11 -45.33 -10.97 14.36
C PHE A 11 -44.37 -9.87 14.86
N GLY A 12 -43.52 -10.24 15.83
CA GLY A 12 -42.46 -9.36 16.33
C GLY A 12 -41.42 -9.12 15.24
N LEU A 13 -41.40 -7.94 14.69
CA LEU A 13 -40.28 -7.40 13.88
C LEU A 13 -39.09 -7.22 14.81
N TRP A 14 -38.22 -8.20 14.90
CA TRP A 14 -36.91 -8.00 15.45
C TRP A 14 -36.08 -7.23 14.41
N PRO A 15 -35.49 -6.07 14.79
CA PRO A 15 -34.53 -5.43 13.92
C PRO A 15 -33.31 -6.35 13.81
N LEU A 16 -33.05 -6.88 12.61
CA LEU A 16 -31.73 -7.41 12.29
C LEU A 16 -30.77 -6.21 12.36
N SER A 17 -30.06 -6.11 13.47
CA SER A 17 -28.87 -5.26 13.55
C SER A 17 -27.84 -5.86 12.58
N GLY A 18 -27.86 -5.38 11.35
CA GLY A 18 -26.80 -5.63 10.38
C GLY A 18 -25.52 -5.09 10.99
N VAL A 19 -24.66 -5.99 11.47
CA VAL A 19 -23.27 -5.66 11.74
C VAL A 19 -22.71 -5.24 10.39
N ALA A 20 -22.56 -3.93 10.17
CA ALA A 20 -21.76 -3.41 9.06
C ALA A 20 -20.35 -3.95 9.30
N GLN A 21 -20.02 -5.05 8.65
CA GLN A 21 -18.63 -5.46 8.54
C GLN A 21 -17.97 -4.32 7.80
N ASN A 22 -17.04 -3.65 8.43
CA ASN A 22 -16.05 -2.84 7.74
C ASN A 22 -15.30 -3.81 6.82
N LEU A 23 -15.83 -4.02 5.63
CA LEU A 23 -15.13 -4.62 4.54
C LEU A 23 -14.06 -3.59 4.15
N SER A 24 -12.95 -3.63 4.86
CA SER A 24 -11.72 -3.00 4.43
C SER A 24 -11.40 -3.64 3.08
N ALA A 25 -11.62 -2.88 2.01
CA ALA A 25 -11.34 -3.31 0.63
C ALA A 25 -9.84 -3.30 0.36
N LEU A 26 -9.02 -3.60 1.37
CA LEU A 26 -7.57 -3.70 1.22
C LEU A 26 -7.25 -4.88 0.31
N ALA A 27 -6.50 -4.61 -0.75
CA ALA A 27 -5.90 -5.68 -1.54
C ALA A 27 -4.89 -6.43 -0.66
N ARG A 28 -4.86 -7.75 -0.74
CA ARG A 28 -3.90 -8.59 -0.02
C ARG A 28 -2.89 -9.17 -0.99
N VAL A 29 -1.64 -9.25 -0.55
CA VAL A 29 -0.58 -9.92 -1.30
C VAL A 29 -0.66 -11.43 -1.01
N ASP A 30 -0.69 -12.24 -2.06
CA ASP A 30 -0.54 -13.69 -1.93
C ASP A 30 0.96 -14.03 -1.95
N SER A 31 1.49 -14.38 -0.77
CA SER A 31 2.91 -14.70 -0.61
C SER A 31 3.35 -15.97 -1.36
N ASN A 32 2.42 -16.90 -1.66
CA ASN A 32 2.76 -18.13 -2.37
C ASN A 32 2.88 -17.93 -3.89
N GLN A 33 2.31 -16.85 -4.40
CA GLN A 33 2.31 -16.50 -5.82
C GLN A 33 3.06 -15.20 -6.10
N SER A 34 3.82 -14.72 -5.11
CA SER A 34 4.63 -13.50 -5.23
C SER A 34 6.09 -13.83 -5.04
N ALA A 35 6.97 -13.21 -5.83
CA ALA A 35 8.41 -13.41 -5.74
C ALA A 35 9.18 -12.21 -6.29
N ILE A 36 10.38 -12.01 -5.76
CA ILE A 36 11.40 -11.11 -6.32
C ILE A 36 12.59 -11.97 -6.68
N SER A 37 12.89 -12.10 -7.97
CA SER A 37 13.89 -13.04 -8.45
C SER A 37 14.75 -12.46 -9.58
N ASP A 38 15.96 -12.96 -9.69
CA ASP A 38 16.85 -12.58 -10.78
C ASP A 38 16.53 -13.36 -12.05
N GLY A 39 16.40 -12.63 -13.14
CA GLY A 39 16.23 -13.16 -14.47
C GLY A 39 17.54 -13.20 -15.26
N TRP A 40 17.43 -13.56 -16.53
CA TRP A 40 18.54 -13.60 -17.48
C TRP A 40 18.98 -12.19 -17.90
N TRP A 41 20.22 -12.06 -18.34
CA TRP A 41 20.76 -10.84 -18.98
C TRP A 41 20.71 -9.58 -18.07
N GLY A 42 20.97 -9.76 -16.77
CA GLY A 42 20.98 -8.62 -15.85
C GLY A 42 19.61 -8.05 -15.52
N THR A 43 18.55 -8.86 -15.62
CA THR A 43 17.21 -8.46 -15.19
C THR A 43 16.90 -8.94 -13.78
N THR A 44 16.01 -8.23 -13.10
CA THR A 44 15.37 -8.67 -11.86
C THR A 44 13.86 -8.44 -11.99
N ASN A 45 13.09 -9.45 -11.68
CA ASN A 45 11.65 -9.44 -11.77
C ASN A 45 11.03 -9.33 -10.38
N ILE A 46 10.01 -8.52 -10.27
CA ILE A 46 9.16 -8.40 -9.09
C ILE A 46 7.76 -8.77 -9.54
N ASP A 47 7.30 -9.91 -9.08
CA ASP A 47 5.99 -10.47 -9.36
C ASP A 47 5.17 -10.47 -8.08
N LEU A 48 4.07 -9.69 -8.05
CA LEU A 48 3.18 -9.61 -6.89
C LEU A 48 1.76 -9.99 -7.31
N GLN A 49 1.25 -11.05 -6.71
CA GLN A 49 -0.14 -11.46 -6.86
C GLN A 49 -0.98 -10.75 -5.79
N LEU A 50 -1.99 -9.99 -6.24
CA LEU A 50 -2.88 -9.22 -5.40
C LEU A 50 -4.30 -9.78 -5.47
N SER A 51 -5.05 -9.71 -4.37
CA SER A 51 -6.45 -10.14 -4.35
C SER A 51 -7.37 -9.27 -5.21
N GLN A 52 -6.94 -8.08 -5.58
CA GLN A 52 -7.62 -7.15 -6.48
C GLN A 52 -6.65 -6.11 -7.04
N ALA A 53 -7.03 -5.47 -8.15
CA ALA A 53 -6.25 -4.37 -8.70
C ALA A 53 -6.33 -3.12 -7.80
N VAL A 54 -5.19 -2.47 -7.62
CA VAL A 54 -5.08 -1.21 -6.90
C VAL A 54 -4.20 -0.22 -7.66
N PRO A 55 -4.43 1.08 -7.51
CA PRO A 55 -3.50 2.08 -8.02
C PRO A 55 -2.10 1.89 -7.43
N TYR A 56 -1.09 1.95 -8.27
CA TYR A 56 0.31 1.89 -7.86
C TYR A 56 1.17 2.86 -8.66
N ARG A 57 2.33 3.17 -8.13
CA ARG A 57 3.41 3.83 -8.88
C ARG A 57 4.73 3.17 -8.53
N VAL A 58 5.67 3.19 -9.48
CA VAL A 58 7.00 2.64 -9.32
C VAL A 58 8.04 3.64 -9.78
N TYR A 59 9.12 3.77 -9.03
CA TYR A 59 10.24 4.64 -9.34
C TYR A 59 11.50 4.21 -8.59
N THR A 60 12.65 4.71 -9.03
CA THR A 60 13.93 4.47 -8.37
C THR A 60 14.43 5.73 -7.67
N LEU A 61 15.24 5.57 -6.62
CA LEU A 61 15.94 6.64 -5.91
C LEU A 61 17.44 6.39 -5.99
N ALA A 62 18.23 7.46 -6.18
CA ALA A 62 19.66 7.34 -6.48
C ALA A 62 20.52 7.09 -5.23
N ASP A 63 20.26 7.76 -4.12
CA ASP A 63 21.09 7.72 -2.93
C ASP A 63 20.25 7.54 -1.63
N PRO A 64 20.34 6.38 -0.98
CA PRO A 64 20.88 5.11 -1.51
C PRO A 64 20.04 4.56 -2.65
N ARG A 65 20.67 3.68 -3.48
CA ARG A 65 19.96 3.07 -4.63
C ARG A 65 18.82 2.18 -4.17
N ARG A 66 17.59 2.52 -4.56
CA ARG A 66 16.38 1.82 -4.17
C ARG A 66 15.34 1.82 -5.28
N LEU A 67 14.60 0.74 -5.37
CA LEU A 67 13.30 0.74 -6.01
C LEU A 67 12.24 1.05 -4.95
N VAL A 68 11.27 1.87 -5.31
CA VAL A 68 10.11 2.18 -4.47
C VAL A 68 8.84 1.86 -5.26
N ILE A 69 7.93 1.13 -4.64
CA ILE A 69 6.60 0.88 -5.17
C ILE A 69 5.60 1.36 -4.11
N ASP A 70 4.81 2.37 -4.46
CA ASP A 70 3.72 2.85 -3.63
C ASP A 70 2.40 2.27 -4.13
N PHE A 71 1.56 1.84 -3.20
CA PHE A 71 0.23 1.28 -3.45
C PHE A 71 -0.83 2.02 -2.65
N GLN A 72 -2.04 2.07 -3.18
CA GLN A 72 -3.21 2.37 -2.37
C GLN A 72 -3.76 1.08 -1.76
N GLU A 73 -4.01 1.13 -0.45
CA GLU A 73 -4.79 0.10 0.29
C GLU A 73 -4.33 -1.34 0.07
N VAL A 74 -3.04 -1.63 0.24
CA VAL A 74 -2.50 -3.00 0.23
C VAL A 74 -2.13 -3.45 1.64
N ASP A 75 -2.63 -4.63 2.01
CA ASP A 75 -2.31 -5.35 3.23
C ASP A 75 -1.20 -6.38 2.94
N TRP A 76 -0.13 -6.29 3.71
CA TRP A 76 1.04 -7.16 3.65
C TRP A 76 1.05 -8.24 4.74
N SER A 77 -0.04 -8.38 5.49
CA SER A 77 -0.14 -9.39 6.55
C SER A 77 0.09 -10.80 5.99
N GLY A 78 0.97 -11.55 6.65
CA GLY A 78 1.31 -12.89 6.22
C GLY A 78 2.39 -12.99 5.14
N VAL A 79 2.92 -11.87 4.65
CA VAL A 79 4.09 -11.85 3.75
C VAL A 79 5.35 -11.76 4.60
N SER A 80 6.34 -12.61 4.33
CA SER A 80 7.67 -12.48 4.91
C SER A 80 8.70 -12.08 3.84
N GLN A 81 9.71 -11.34 4.27
CA GLN A 81 10.82 -10.94 3.40
C GLN A 81 11.52 -12.16 2.80
N ASP A 82 11.83 -13.16 3.62
CA ASP A 82 12.56 -14.35 3.20
C ASP A 82 11.80 -15.18 2.16
N ALA A 83 10.46 -15.18 2.24
CA ALA A 83 9.64 -15.88 1.27
C ALA A 83 9.51 -15.10 -0.06
N LEU A 84 9.64 -13.79 -0.02
CA LEU A 84 9.48 -12.92 -1.18
C LEU A 84 10.80 -12.72 -1.96
N LEU A 85 11.95 -12.65 -1.26
CA LEU A 85 13.23 -12.23 -1.82
C LEU A 85 14.13 -13.42 -2.20
N ASP A 86 14.28 -13.68 -3.49
CA ASP A 86 15.26 -14.61 -4.08
C ASP A 86 16.08 -13.88 -5.16
N SER A 87 16.88 -12.91 -4.77
CA SER A 87 17.67 -12.08 -5.69
C SER A 87 19.03 -11.75 -5.08
N LYS A 88 20.07 -11.72 -5.93
CA LYS A 88 21.40 -11.23 -5.57
C LYS A 88 21.57 -9.73 -5.86
N ARG A 89 20.68 -9.17 -6.68
CA ARG A 89 20.69 -7.76 -7.09
C ARG A 89 19.87 -6.87 -6.17
N ILE A 90 19.06 -7.49 -5.31
CA ILE A 90 18.33 -6.80 -4.25
C ILE A 90 18.84 -7.36 -2.93
N SER A 91 19.42 -6.50 -2.09
CA SER A 91 20.01 -6.89 -0.82
C SER A 91 19.02 -6.94 0.33
N ASP A 92 17.93 -6.17 0.23
CA ASP A 92 16.91 -6.08 1.27
C ASP A 92 15.57 -5.65 0.66
N VAL A 93 14.46 -6.10 1.24
CA VAL A 93 13.12 -5.65 0.88
C VAL A 93 12.31 -5.36 2.14
N ARG A 94 11.68 -4.20 2.17
CA ARG A 94 10.81 -3.77 3.26
C ARG A 94 9.47 -3.36 2.69
N PHE A 95 8.40 -3.71 3.37
CA PHE A 95 7.05 -3.37 2.94
C PHE A 95 6.12 -3.19 4.13
N GLY A 96 5.07 -2.41 3.92
CA GLY A 96 4.05 -2.14 4.93
C GLY A 96 3.36 -0.80 4.75
N PRO A 97 2.46 -0.44 5.66
CA PRO A 97 1.81 0.86 5.64
C PRO A 97 2.84 1.97 5.92
N PHE A 98 2.75 3.09 5.20
CA PHE A 98 3.61 4.25 5.43
C PHE A 98 2.84 5.56 5.67
N ARG A 99 1.57 5.59 5.32
CA ARG A 99 0.61 6.65 5.66
C ARG A 99 -0.82 6.09 5.54
N PRO A 100 -1.84 6.75 6.13
CA PRO A 100 -3.22 6.29 6.03
C PRO A 100 -3.65 6.04 4.58
N GLY A 101 -4.19 4.85 4.30
CA GLY A 101 -4.64 4.44 2.96
C GLY A 101 -3.52 4.10 1.96
N TRP A 102 -2.24 4.05 2.41
CA TRP A 102 -1.10 3.83 1.53
C TRP A 102 -0.13 2.82 2.12
N SER A 103 0.36 1.95 1.28
CA SER A 103 1.46 1.05 1.61
C SER A 103 2.61 1.20 0.63
N ARG A 104 3.79 0.78 1.04
CA ARG A 104 5.02 0.94 0.27
C ARG A 104 5.85 -0.34 0.33
N LEU A 105 6.43 -0.71 -0.80
CA LEU A 105 7.54 -1.65 -0.86
C LEU A 105 8.81 -0.87 -1.25
N ILE A 106 9.89 -1.12 -0.53
CA ILE A 106 11.23 -0.60 -0.83
C ILE A 106 12.16 -1.78 -1.04
N ALA A 107 12.87 -1.80 -2.14
CA ALA A 107 13.91 -2.78 -2.43
C ALA A 107 15.26 -2.08 -2.59
N ASP A 108 16.24 -2.47 -1.78
CA ASP A 108 17.60 -1.90 -1.80
C ASP A 108 18.41 -2.58 -2.91
N LEU A 109 18.85 -1.80 -3.90
CA LEU A 109 19.54 -2.31 -5.09
C LEU A 109 21.06 -2.37 -4.85
N THR A 110 21.68 -3.53 -5.15
CA THR A 110 23.14 -3.71 -5.03
C THR A 110 23.91 -3.02 -6.17
N GLU A 111 23.25 -2.86 -7.32
CA GLU A 111 23.81 -2.25 -8.52
C GLU A 111 22.82 -1.27 -9.17
N PRO A 112 23.25 -0.37 -10.06
CA PRO A 112 22.34 0.50 -10.79
C PRO A 112 21.40 -0.29 -11.70
N MET A 113 20.09 -0.10 -11.50
CA MET A 113 19.05 -0.78 -12.28
C MET A 113 17.93 0.20 -12.63
N VAL A 114 17.51 0.21 -13.88
CA VAL A 114 16.39 1.05 -14.34
C VAL A 114 15.14 0.20 -14.55
N LEU A 115 14.00 0.85 -14.43
CA LEU A 115 12.72 0.26 -14.78
C LEU A 115 12.67 -0.01 -16.29
N ASP A 116 12.53 -1.27 -16.67
CA ASP A 116 12.36 -1.71 -18.06
C ASP A 116 10.87 -1.88 -18.39
N LYS A 117 10.11 -2.53 -17.52
CA LYS A 117 8.67 -2.75 -17.68
C LYS A 117 7.97 -2.67 -16.33
N ALA A 118 6.73 -2.19 -16.34
CA ALA A 118 5.79 -2.31 -15.24
C ALA A 118 4.38 -2.46 -15.81
N GLY A 119 3.61 -3.39 -15.27
CA GLY A 119 2.23 -3.63 -15.68
C GLY A 119 1.44 -4.36 -14.61
N LEU A 120 0.17 -4.04 -14.52
CA LEU A 120 -0.81 -4.71 -13.67
C LEU A 120 -1.87 -5.34 -14.56
N ASP A 121 -1.91 -6.66 -14.57
CA ASP A 121 -2.92 -7.44 -15.29
C ASP A 121 -4.00 -7.89 -14.32
N THR A 122 -5.26 -7.74 -14.69
CA THR A 122 -6.41 -8.15 -13.87
C THR A 122 -7.13 -9.33 -14.51
N ASP A 123 -7.32 -10.40 -13.75
CA ASP A 123 -8.18 -11.50 -14.13
C ASP A 123 -9.65 -11.10 -13.92
N ILE A 124 -10.39 -10.96 -15.00
CA ILE A 124 -11.79 -10.53 -14.96
C ILE A 124 -12.72 -11.57 -14.33
N THR A 125 -12.28 -12.83 -14.24
CA THR A 125 -13.09 -13.92 -13.69
C THR A 125 -12.98 -13.99 -12.16
N THR A 126 -11.76 -13.83 -11.66
CA THR A 126 -11.47 -13.93 -10.21
C THR A 126 -11.38 -12.57 -9.54
N GLY A 127 -11.18 -11.50 -10.30
CA GLY A 127 -10.93 -10.15 -9.81
C GLY A 127 -9.50 -9.96 -9.26
N THR A 128 -8.67 -10.99 -9.27
CA THR A 128 -7.28 -10.91 -8.83
C THR A 128 -6.43 -10.10 -9.80
N ALA A 129 -5.32 -9.55 -9.32
CA ALA A 129 -4.42 -8.78 -10.15
C ALA A 129 -2.97 -9.23 -9.97
N HIS A 130 -2.22 -9.24 -11.06
CA HIS A 130 -0.81 -9.59 -11.07
C HIS A 130 0.03 -8.38 -11.50
N LEU A 131 0.76 -7.81 -10.55
CA LEU A 131 1.74 -6.75 -10.80
C LEU A 131 3.07 -7.38 -11.21
N ARG A 132 3.55 -7.03 -12.40
CA ARG A 132 4.85 -7.45 -12.90
C ARG A 132 5.72 -6.25 -13.18
N ILE A 133 6.90 -6.24 -12.56
CA ILE A 133 7.91 -5.21 -12.76
C ILE A 133 9.20 -5.89 -13.15
N THR A 134 9.84 -5.41 -14.21
CA THR A 134 11.16 -5.85 -14.63
C THR A 134 12.14 -4.69 -14.52
N LEU A 135 13.20 -4.89 -13.76
CA LEU A 135 14.36 -4.01 -13.72
C LEU A 135 15.46 -4.57 -14.60
N ARG A 136 16.32 -3.70 -15.15
CA ARG A 136 17.50 -4.07 -15.92
C ARG A 136 18.72 -3.30 -15.42
N THR A 137 19.85 -3.99 -15.34
CA THR A 137 21.12 -3.34 -15.00
C THR A 137 21.49 -2.26 -16.01
N THR A 138 22.11 -1.20 -15.53
CA THR A 138 22.56 -0.06 -16.34
C THR A 138 23.82 0.55 -15.74
N ASP A 139 24.38 1.56 -16.40
CA ASP A 139 25.45 2.39 -15.84
C ASP A 139 24.95 3.39 -14.79
N ALA A 140 25.87 3.93 -14.00
CA ALA A 140 25.54 4.83 -12.90
C ALA A 140 24.93 6.16 -13.37
N ASP A 141 25.38 6.67 -14.50
CA ASP A 141 24.92 7.97 -15.04
C ASP A 141 23.48 7.86 -15.55
N THR A 142 23.18 6.80 -16.31
CA THR A 142 21.84 6.49 -16.77
C THR A 142 20.89 6.26 -15.58
N TYR A 143 21.36 5.55 -14.54
CA TYR A 143 20.58 5.34 -13.33
C TYR A 143 20.24 6.67 -12.64
N ALA A 144 21.26 7.52 -12.40
CA ALA A 144 21.06 8.81 -11.75
C ALA A 144 20.09 9.71 -12.53
N ALA A 145 20.23 9.74 -13.85
CA ALA A 145 19.37 10.56 -14.72
C ALA A 145 17.89 10.10 -14.74
N ARG A 146 17.63 8.83 -14.47
CA ARG A 146 16.27 8.24 -14.46
C ARG A 146 15.68 8.06 -13.07
N SER A 147 16.46 8.32 -12.02
CA SER A 147 16.01 8.22 -10.64
C SER A 147 15.25 9.47 -10.21
N GLY A 148 14.25 9.26 -9.39
CA GLY A 148 13.45 10.32 -8.79
C GLY A 148 11.97 9.93 -8.71
N ALA A 149 11.27 10.44 -7.71
CA ALA A 149 9.83 10.25 -7.59
C ALA A 149 9.11 11.06 -8.67
N PRO A 150 8.14 10.47 -9.39
CA PRO A 150 7.31 11.22 -10.33
C PRO A 150 6.56 12.34 -9.63
N SER A 151 6.51 13.52 -10.26
CA SER A 151 5.72 14.66 -9.80
C SER A 151 4.26 14.49 -10.24
N ASP A 152 3.52 13.62 -9.57
CA ASP A 152 2.11 13.39 -9.82
C ASP A 152 1.29 13.90 -8.63
N LEU A 153 0.37 14.82 -8.89
CA LEU A 153 -0.49 15.44 -7.87
C LEU A 153 -1.38 14.41 -7.17
N GLN A 154 -1.80 13.34 -7.85
CA GLN A 154 -2.60 12.26 -7.26
C GLN A 154 -1.85 11.56 -6.12
N TRP A 155 -0.52 11.54 -6.18
CA TRP A 155 0.37 10.91 -5.22
C TRP A 155 1.04 11.92 -4.28
N ALA A 156 0.78 13.19 -4.47
CA ALA A 156 1.29 14.24 -3.60
C ALA A 156 0.69 14.08 -2.18
N LEU A 157 1.49 14.40 -1.20
CA LEU A 157 0.95 14.57 0.15
C LEU A 157 -0.03 15.74 0.13
N PRO A 158 -1.14 15.68 0.91
CA PRO A 158 -1.96 16.85 1.13
C PRO A 158 -1.07 18.01 1.57
N ALA A 159 -1.33 19.19 1.02
CA ALA A 159 -0.62 20.39 1.47
C ALA A 159 -0.79 20.51 3.00
N PRO A 160 0.26 20.92 3.73
CA PRO A 160 0.11 21.24 5.14
C PRO A 160 -1.07 22.18 5.34
N ALA A 161 -1.91 21.94 6.34
CA ALA A 161 -3.00 22.84 6.66
C ALA A 161 -2.43 24.23 6.91
N ASP A 162 -3.01 25.24 6.27
CA ASP A 162 -2.64 26.63 6.47
C ASP A 162 -3.23 27.07 7.83
N LEU A 163 -2.48 26.77 8.88
CA LEU A 163 -2.89 27.14 10.23
C LEU A 163 -2.61 28.64 10.42
N PRO A 164 -3.60 29.41 10.91
CA PRO A 164 -3.36 30.81 11.23
C PRO A 164 -2.17 30.92 12.18
N ALA A 165 -1.27 31.88 11.90
CA ALA A 165 -0.13 32.15 12.76
C ALA A 165 -0.64 32.33 14.20
N ARG A 166 -0.10 31.49 15.09
CA ARG A 166 -0.46 31.59 16.52
C ARG A 166 -0.07 32.97 17.02
N ALA A 167 -1.01 33.67 17.61
CA ALA A 167 -0.71 34.95 18.25
C ALA A 167 0.43 34.79 19.26
N PRO A 168 1.35 35.80 19.38
CA PRO A 168 2.42 35.74 20.37
C PRO A 168 1.83 35.52 21.76
N ARG A 169 2.34 34.54 22.48
CA ARG A 169 1.91 34.28 23.87
C ARG A 169 2.42 35.39 24.78
N THR A 170 1.57 35.82 25.70
CA THR A 170 1.97 36.66 26.82
C THR A 170 2.41 35.79 27.98
N ALA A 171 3.13 36.34 28.97
CA ALA A 171 3.61 35.58 30.11
C ALA A 171 2.49 35.00 31.00
N ASP A 172 1.28 35.56 30.86
CA ASP A 172 0.09 35.18 31.64
C ASP A 172 -0.80 34.14 30.90
N ASP A 173 -0.45 33.76 29.67
CA ASP A 173 -1.24 32.77 28.96
C ASP A 173 -1.03 31.37 29.57
N PRO A 174 -2.11 30.61 29.81
CA PRO A 174 -2.00 29.27 30.35
C PRO A 174 -1.21 28.35 29.45
N LEU A 175 -0.31 27.54 30.01
CA LEU A 175 0.41 26.50 29.28
C LEU A 175 -0.55 25.36 28.96
N ILE A 176 -0.89 25.21 27.68
CA ILE A 176 -1.68 24.06 27.20
C ILE A 176 -0.70 22.96 26.82
N VAL A 177 -0.69 21.86 27.57
CA VAL A 177 0.06 20.65 27.25
C VAL A 177 -0.91 19.65 26.64
N VAL A 178 -0.68 19.31 25.37
CA VAL A 178 -1.41 18.23 24.71
C VAL A 178 -0.53 16.98 24.80
N ILE A 179 -1.01 15.97 25.50
CA ILE A 179 -0.37 14.67 25.57
C ILE A 179 -1.06 13.80 24.53
N ASP A 180 -0.33 13.43 23.49
CA ASP A 180 -0.77 12.39 22.56
C ASP A 180 -0.36 11.04 23.17
N PRO A 181 -1.33 10.19 23.62
CA PRO A 181 -0.99 8.92 24.27
C PRO A 181 -0.32 7.91 23.35
N GLY A 182 -0.20 8.23 22.05
CA GLY A 182 0.27 7.27 21.05
C GLY A 182 -0.72 6.12 20.87
N HIS A 183 -0.69 5.50 19.74
CA HIS A 183 -1.42 4.25 19.55
C HIS A 183 -0.59 3.13 20.18
N GLY A 184 -1.10 2.62 21.33
CA GLY A 184 -0.55 1.42 21.97
C GLY A 184 -0.81 0.15 21.16
#